data_0a98974121b41504bbb07d4241bdd248
#
_entry.id   0a98974121b41504bbb07d4241bdd248
#
_cell.length_a   1.000
_cell.length_b   1.000
_cell.length_c   1.000
_cell.angle_alpha   90.00
_cell.angle_beta   90.00
_cell.angle_gamma   90.00
#
_symmetry.space_group_name_H-M   'P 1'
#
loop_
_entity.id
_entity.type
_entity.pdbx_description
1 polymer ?
#
loop_
_entity_poly.entity_id
_entity_poly.type
_entity_poly.pdbx_seq_one_letter_code
_entity_poly.pdbx_strand_id
1 'polypeptide(L)'
;MHPKTPENSKTIQTDLVLPGDTNSLNSLFGGELLARMDRVASIAAIKHSEQIVVTASVNNVAFGEPVPVGSILTIEAKVSRAFNSSMEVFIDVWKQNKTNPKKTKVNEAIFTFVALDKQGQTVKVPQILPETNMAVSYTHLTLPTTSRV
;
A
#
# COMPACT_ATOMS: atom_id res chain seq x y z
N MET A 1 15.68 19.28 0.35
CA MET A 1 14.72 18.21 0.65
C MET A 1 15.51 16.98 1.09
N HIS A 2 15.28 16.56 2.33
CA HIS A 2 16.04 15.46 2.91
C HIS A 2 15.49 14.12 2.48
N PRO A 3 16.36 13.16 2.15
CA PRO A 3 15.90 11.79 1.89
C PRO A 3 15.25 11.19 3.13
N LYS A 4 14.36 10.24 2.89
CA LYS A 4 13.63 9.56 3.96
C LYS A 4 13.72 8.04 3.75
N THR A 5 13.58 7.31 4.85
CA THR A 5 13.57 5.85 4.79
C THR A 5 12.16 5.34 4.56
N PRO A 6 11.99 4.10 4.08
CA PRO A 6 10.65 3.53 3.96
C PRO A 6 9.89 3.52 5.27
N GLU A 7 10.58 3.32 6.38
CA GLU A 7 9.95 3.25 7.68
C GLU A 7 9.23 4.55 8.06
N ASN A 8 9.72 5.69 7.57
CA ASN A 8 9.08 6.99 7.83
C ASN A 8 7.65 7.06 7.33
N SER A 9 7.34 6.37 6.24
CA SER A 9 6.02 6.42 5.64
C SER A 9 5.13 5.25 6.05
N LYS A 10 5.67 4.27 6.75
CA LYS A 10 4.95 3.05 7.08
C LYS A 10 3.63 3.36 7.76
N THR A 11 2.57 2.78 7.22
CA THR A 11 1.22 2.96 7.71
C THR A 11 0.57 1.60 7.81
N ILE A 12 -0.01 1.30 8.97
CA ILE A 12 -0.69 0.03 9.22
C ILE A 12 -2.11 0.34 9.65
N GLN A 13 -3.07 -0.30 9.02
CA GLN A 13 -4.47 -0.16 9.37
C GLN A 13 -5.06 -1.53 9.58
N THR A 14 -5.78 -1.70 10.68
CA THR A 14 -6.43 -2.95 11.04
C THR A 14 -7.91 -2.70 11.17
N ASP A 15 -8.72 -3.47 10.43
CA ASP A 15 -10.16 -3.30 10.36
C ASP A 15 -10.87 -4.63 10.53
N LEU A 16 -12.13 -4.54 10.92
CA LEU A 16 -13.02 -5.69 10.95
C LEU A 16 -13.84 -5.69 9.67
N VAL A 17 -13.99 -6.86 9.06
CA VAL A 17 -14.83 -6.99 7.86
C VAL A 17 -16.27 -7.18 8.30
N LEU A 18 -17.12 -6.21 7.97
CA LEU A 18 -18.52 -6.16 8.39
C LEU A 18 -19.42 -6.68 7.26
N PRO A 19 -20.66 -7.09 7.60
CA PRO A 19 -21.58 -7.61 6.58
C PRO A 19 -21.77 -6.64 5.41
N GLY A 20 -21.83 -5.33 5.67
CA GLY A 20 -22.01 -4.32 4.63
C GLY A 20 -20.84 -4.20 3.66
N ASP A 21 -19.70 -4.80 3.99
CA ASP A 21 -18.51 -4.77 3.14
C ASP A 21 -18.43 -5.97 2.21
N THR A 22 -19.40 -6.89 2.29
CA THR A 22 -19.28 -8.20 1.67
C THR A 22 -20.31 -8.40 0.55
N ASN A 23 -19.98 -9.33 -0.33
CA ASN A 23 -20.84 -9.73 -1.45
C ASN A 23 -21.82 -10.83 -1.00
N SER A 24 -22.56 -11.39 -1.96
CA SER A 24 -23.56 -12.43 -1.67
C SER A 24 -22.96 -13.72 -1.11
N LEU A 25 -21.66 -13.89 -1.18
CA LEU A 25 -20.97 -15.05 -0.62
C LEU A 25 -20.36 -14.75 0.74
N ASN A 26 -20.71 -13.60 1.34
CA ASN A 26 -20.22 -13.15 2.64
C ASN A 26 -18.70 -12.97 2.66
N SER A 27 -18.13 -12.62 1.52
CA SER A 27 -16.71 -12.30 1.39
C SER A 27 -16.54 -10.83 1.01
N LEU A 28 -15.46 -10.22 1.48
CA LEU A 28 -15.16 -8.83 1.19
C LEU A 28 -15.14 -8.58 -0.31
N PHE A 29 -15.83 -7.54 -0.77
CA PHE A 29 -15.79 -7.13 -2.17
C PHE A 29 -14.37 -6.77 -2.57
N GLY A 30 -13.95 -7.22 -3.76
CA GLY A 30 -12.62 -6.86 -4.28
C GLY A 30 -12.44 -5.36 -4.41
N GLY A 31 -13.47 -4.67 -4.89
CA GLY A 31 -13.42 -3.22 -4.99
C GLY A 31 -13.30 -2.52 -3.65
N GLU A 32 -13.94 -3.07 -2.62
CA GLU A 32 -13.85 -2.53 -1.27
C GLU A 32 -12.42 -2.72 -0.73
N LEU A 33 -11.82 -3.87 -0.99
CA LEU A 33 -10.44 -4.12 -0.58
C LEU A 33 -9.49 -3.15 -1.27
N LEU A 34 -9.63 -2.97 -2.59
CA LEU A 34 -8.78 -2.06 -3.33
C LEU A 34 -8.94 -0.61 -2.84
N ALA A 35 -10.17 -0.21 -2.51
CA ALA A 35 -10.40 1.14 -1.99
C ALA A 35 -9.68 1.34 -0.65
N ARG A 36 -9.70 0.34 0.21
CA ARG A 36 -8.99 0.40 1.49
C ARG A 36 -7.49 0.45 1.29
N MET A 37 -6.97 -0.38 0.37
CA MET A 37 -5.55 -0.39 0.04
C MET A 37 -5.11 0.97 -0.49
N ASP A 38 -5.90 1.56 -1.37
CA ASP A 38 -5.59 2.86 -1.96
C ASP A 38 -5.53 3.94 -0.88
N ARG A 39 -6.46 3.89 0.07
CA ARG A 39 -6.50 4.87 1.16
C ARG A 39 -5.27 4.78 2.07
N VAL A 40 -4.91 3.55 2.46
CA VAL A 40 -3.74 3.35 3.32
C VAL A 40 -2.46 3.73 2.58
N ALA A 41 -2.37 3.36 1.30
CA ALA A 41 -1.21 3.70 0.48
C ALA A 41 -1.10 5.22 0.28
N SER A 42 -2.24 5.91 0.11
CA SER A 42 -2.25 7.37 0.00
C SER A 42 -1.66 8.01 1.25
N ILE A 43 -2.01 7.48 2.42
CA ILE A 43 -1.47 8.01 3.68
C ILE A 43 0.05 7.85 3.69
N ALA A 44 0.56 6.70 3.28
CA ALA A 44 2.01 6.49 3.22
C ALA A 44 2.67 7.49 2.26
N ALA A 45 2.07 7.69 1.08
CA ALA A 45 2.60 8.62 0.10
C ALA A 45 2.58 10.06 0.62
N ILE A 46 1.53 10.44 1.34
CA ILE A 46 1.44 11.77 1.95
C ILE A 46 2.52 11.95 3.02
N LYS A 47 2.71 10.93 3.86
CA LYS A 47 3.76 11.01 4.89
C LYS A 47 5.14 11.20 4.29
N HIS A 48 5.40 10.54 3.17
CA HIS A 48 6.71 10.65 2.52
C HIS A 48 6.88 11.99 1.82
N SER A 49 5.90 12.39 1.02
CA SER A 49 6.02 13.56 0.15
C SER A 49 5.67 14.86 0.84
N GLU A 50 4.79 14.81 1.85
CA GLU A 50 4.21 15.99 2.50
C GLU A 50 3.47 16.87 1.49
N GLN A 51 2.87 16.24 0.48
CA GLN A 51 2.15 16.92 -0.59
C GLN A 51 0.80 16.24 -0.83
N ILE A 52 -0.02 16.84 -1.67
CA ILE A 52 -1.22 16.20 -2.21
C ILE A 52 -0.74 15.11 -3.15
N VAL A 53 -1.39 13.95 -3.09
CA VAL A 53 -1.01 12.84 -3.96
C VAL A 53 -2.23 12.32 -4.71
N VAL A 54 -1.99 11.79 -5.91
CA VAL A 54 -3.03 11.11 -6.69
C VAL A 54 -2.50 9.76 -7.12
N THR A 55 -3.40 8.78 -7.19
CA THR A 55 -3.06 7.43 -7.62
C THR A 55 -2.87 7.43 -9.13
N ALA A 56 -1.71 7.02 -9.59
CA ALA A 56 -1.41 6.98 -11.03
C ALA A 56 -1.53 5.58 -11.60
N SER A 57 -1.19 4.55 -10.86
CA SER A 57 -1.33 3.18 -11.33
C SER A 57 -1.41 2.21 -10.16
N VAL A 58 -1.99 1.05 -10.45
CA VAL A 58 -2.17 -0.03 -9.47
C VAL A 58 -1.66 -1.31 -10.10
N ASN A 59 -0.68 -1.93 -9.44
CA ASN A 59 -0.18 -3.24 -9.83
C ASN A 59 -0.43 -4.17 -8.65
N ASN A 60 -1.44 -5.03 -8.79
CA ASN A 60 -2.01 -5.78 -7.69
C ASN A 60 -1.91 -7.29 -7.93
N VAL A 61 -1.47 -8.03 -6.91
CA VAL A 61 -1.39 -9.49 -6.96
C VAL A 61 -2.33 -10.05 -5.90
N ALA A 62 -3.42 -10.68 -6.36
CA ALA A 62 -4.38 -11.33 -5.46
C ALA A 62 -3.96 -12.79 -5.25
N PHE A 63 -4.12 -13.30 -4.03
CA PHE A 63 -3.72 -14.67 -3.71
C PHE A 63 -4.90 -15.65 -3.73
N GLY A 64 -6.07 -15.21 -4.24
CA GLY A 64 -7.21 -16.09 -4.41
C GLY A 64 -7.94 -16.50 -3.15
N GLU A 65 -7.54 -15.96 -2.02
CA GLU A 65 -8.16 -16.27 -0.74
C GLU A 65 -9.33 -15.35 -0.48
N PRO A 66 -10.53 -15.88 -0.22
CA PRO A 66 -11.64 -15.02 0.17
C PRO A 66 -11.39 -14.45 1.58
N VAL A 67 -11.96 -13.28 1.83
CA VAL A 67 -11.88 -12.64 3.14
C VAL A 67 -13.29 -12.63 3.72
N PRO A 68 -13.63 -13.60 4.59
CA PRO A 68 -14.99 -13.72 5.09
C PRO A 68 -15.38 -12.59 6.03
N VAL A 69 -16.69 -12.39 6.17
CA VAL A 69 -17.23 -11.48 7.18
C VAL A 69 -16.71 -11.90 8.55
N GLY A 70 -16.36 -10.92 9.39
CA GLY A 70 -15.81 -11.20 10.71
C GLY A 70 -14.30 -11.35 10.74
N SER A 71 -13.63 -11.35 9.58
CA SER A 71 -12.17 -11.38 9.53
C SER A 71 -11.59 -10.08 10.04
N ILE A 72 -10.40 -10.19 10.63
CA ILE A 72 -9.58 -9.02 10.95
C ILE A 72 -8.62 -8.82 9.79
N LEU A 73 -8.72 -7.67 9.16
CA LEU A 73 -7.93 -7.34 7.97
C LEU A 73 -6.83 -6.35 8.35
N THR A 74 -5.59 -6.68 8.04
CA THR A 74 -4.45 -5.78 8.30
C THR A 74 -3.84 -5.38 6.98
N ILE A 75 -3.72 -4.07 6.75
CA ILE A 75 -3.10 -3.50 5.55
C ILE A 75 -1.89 -2.71 6.00
N GLU A 76 -0.75 -3.03 5.43
CA GLU A 76 0.48 -2.31 5.71
C GLU A 76 1.02 -1.74 4.41
N ALA A 77 1.36 -0.44 4.42
CA ALA A 77 1.87 0.24 3.25
C ALA A 77 3.07 1.09 3.62
N LYS A 78 4.04 1.16 2.72
CA LYS A 78 5.15 2.09 2.88
C LYS A 78 5.76 2.40 1.52
N VAL A 79 6.29 3.62 1.38
CA VAL A 79 6.95 4.04 0.16
C VAL A 79 8.26 3.26 0.05
N SER A 80 8.39 2.48 -1.00
CA SER A 80 9.57 1.65 -1.22
C SER A 80 10.52 2.26 -2.24
N ARG A 81 10.01 3.10 -3.14
CA ARG A 81 10.83 3.75 -4.16
C ARG A 81 10.29 5.14 -4.44
N ALA A 82 11.19 6.07 -4.73
CA ALA A 82 10.82 7.44 -5.09
C ALA A 82 11.59 7.85 -6.34
N PHE A 83 10.89 8.57 -7.19
CA PHE A 83 11.45 9.07 -8.46
C PHE A 83 11.45 10.59 -8.39
N ASN A 84 11.24 11.28 -9.51
CA ASN A 84 11.23 12.72 -9.47
C ASN A 84 10.00 13.28 -8.75
N SER A 85 8.81 13.01 -9.28
CA SER A 85 7.55 13.46 -8.67
C SER A 85 6.62 12.30 -8.34
N SER A 86 7.06 11.08 -8.52
CA SER A 86 6.26 9.89 -8.25
C SER A 86 6.92 8.99 -7.22
N MET A 87 6.10 8.14 -6.63
CA MET A 87 6.52 7.22 -5.58
C MET A 87 5.82 5.89 -5.79
N GLU A 88 6.51 4.81 -5.48
CA GLU A 88 5.91 3.50 -5.43
C GLU A 88 5.69 3.11 -3.98
N VAL A 89 4.46 2.70 -3.68
CA VAL A 89 4.07 2.28 -2.35
C VAL A 89 3.85 0.77 -2.38
N PHE A 90 4.57 0.05 -1.55
CA PHE A 90 4.41 -1.39 -1.42
C PHE A 90 3.36 -1.68 -0.36
N ILE A 91 2.42 -2.57 -0.67
CA ILE A 91 1.27 -2.85 0.19
C ILE A 91 1.16 -4.35 0.41
N ASP A 92 1.05 -4.75 1.67
CA ASP A 92 0.76 -6.11 2.07
C ASP A 92 -0.57 -6.14 2.80
N VAL A 93 -1.36 -7.18 2.52
CA VAL A 93 -2.66 -7.36 3.17
C VAL A 93 -2.76 -8.76 3.74
N TRP A 94 -3.11 -8.85 5.01
CA TRP A 94 -3.31 -10.12 5.70
C TRP A 94 -4.70 -10.19 6.30
N LYS A 95 -5.19 -11.41 6.46
CA LYS A 95 -6.41 -11.68 7.21
C LYS A 95 -6.12 -12.62 8.35
N GLN A 96 -6.95 -12.54 9.38
CA GLN A 96 -6.99 -13.54 10.44
C GLN A 96 -8.41 -13.59 10.97
N ASN A 97 -8.81 -14.72 11.54
CA ASN A 97 -10.13 -14.83 12.13
C ASN A 97 -9.99 -14.94 13.65
N LYS A 98 -11.14 -14.85 14.35
CA LYS A 98 -11.12 -14.81 15.82
C LYS A 98 -10.66 -16.13 16.44
N THR A 99 -10.76 -17.22 15.70
CA THR A 99 -10.42 -18.55 16.24
C THR A 99 -9.01 -18.99 15.84
N ASN A 100 -8.36 -18.26 14.93
CA ASN A 100 -7.02 -18.59 14.47
C ASN A 100 -6.23 -17.31 14.32
N PRO A 101 -5.34 -16.98 15.27
CA PRO A 101 -4.59 -15.73 15.23
C PRO A 101 -3.54 -15.68 14.12
N LYS A 102 -3.31 -16.78 13.42
CA LYS A 102 -2.33 -16.79 12.34
C LYS A 102 -2.78 -15.92 11.19
N LYS A 103 -1.91 -15.02 10.75
CA LYS A 103 -2.19 -14.14 9.60
C LYS A 103 -1.93 -14.88 8.30
N THR A 104 -2.85 -14.74 7.36
CA THR A 104 -2.72 -15.31 6.01
C THR A 104 -2.67 -14.15 5.03
N LYS A 105 -1.66 -14.12 4.17
CA LYS A 105 -1.56 -13.06 3.17
C LYS A 105 -2.63 -13.28 2.10
N VAL A 106 -3.40 -12.22 1.82
CA VAL A 106 -4.49 -12.29 0.83
C VAL A 106 -4.25 -11.38 -0.35
N ASN A 107 -3.30 -10.45 -0.23
CA ASN A 107 -3.03 -9.54 -1.34
C ASN A 107 -1.66 -8.90 -1.16
N GLU A 108 -1.10 -8.45 -2.29
CA GLU A 108 0.16 -7.74 -2.32
C GLU A 108 0.09 -6.82 -3.52
N ALA A 109 0.58 -5.58 -3.38
CA ALA A 109 0.44 -4.62 -4.46
C ALA A 109 1.53 -3.57 -4.44
N ILE A 110 1.74 -2.95 -5.59
CA ILE A 110 2.54 -1.74 -5.72
C ILE A 110 1.64 -0.70 -6.38
N PHE A 111 1.40 0.38 -5.67
CA PHE A 111 0.62 1.51 -6.20
C PHE A 111 1.59 2.65 -6.47
N THR A 112 1.41 3.31 -7.61
CA THR A 112 2.22 4.48 -7.94
C THR A 112 1.40 5.74 -7.68
N PHE A 113 2.00 6.67 -6.95
CA PHE A 113 1.39 7.96 -6.63
C PHE A 113 2.22 9.09 -7.21
N VAL A 114 1.55 10.15 -7.62
CA VAL A 114 2.21 11.36 -8.09
C VAL A 114 1.91 12.49 -7.12
N ALA A 115 2.94 13.23 -6.74
CA ALA A 115 2.79 14.36 -5.82
C ALA A 115 2.48 15.62 -6.60
N LEU A 116 1.54 16.41 -6.09
CA LEU A 116 1.08 17.64 -6.72
C LEU A 116 1.15 18.80 -5.74
N ASP A 117 1.41 19.99 -6.27
CA ASP A 117 1.32 21.21 -5.47
C ASP A 117 -0.13 21.71 -5.44
N LYS A 118 -0.35 22.86 -4.81
CA LYS A 118 -1.68 23.43 -4.66
C LYS A 118 -2.32 23.82 -5.98
N GLN A 119 -1.52 24.03 -7.03
CA GLN A 119 -2.01 24.38 -8.35
C GLN A 119 -2.21 23.14 -9.24
N GLY A 120 -1.98 21.95 -8.69
CA GLY A 120 -2.14 20.71 -9.45
C GLY A 120 -0.96 20.35 -10.34
N GLN A 121 0.17 21.04 -10.17
CA GLN A 121 1.38 20.74 -10.92
C GLN A 121 2.20 19.69 -10.18
N THR A 122 2.90 18.84 -10.92
CA THR A 122 3.77 17.84 -10.29
C THR A 122 4.87 18.54 -9.50
N VAL A 123 5.25 17.93 -8.39
CA VAL A 123 6.25 18.49 -7.49
C VAL A 123 7.21 17.39 -7.07
N LYS A 124 8.47 17.75 -6.88
CA LYS A 124 9.52 16.82 -6.54
C LYS A 124 9.30 16.21 -5.16
N VAL A 125 9.59 14.91 -5.04
CA VAL A 125 9.46 14.18 -3.76
C VAL A 125 10.84 13.83 -3.21
N PRO A 126 10.95 13.64 -1.88
CA PRO A 126 12.21 13.19 -1.28
C PRO A 126 12.64 11.84 -1.81
N GLN A 127 13.93 11.63 -1.91
CA GLN A 127 14.48 10.34 -2.28
C GLN A 127 14.31 9.33 -1.16
N ILE A 128 14.37 8.07 -1.50
CA ILE A 128 14.33 6.98 -0.52
C ILE A 128 15.74 6.54 -0.20
N LEU A 129 16.01 6.42 1.10
CA LEU A 129 17.25 5.82 1.59
C LEU A 129 16.94 4.42 2.08
N PRO A 130 17.63 3.40 1.57
CA PRO A 130 17.52 2.06 2.15
C PRO A 130 18.02 2.13 3.61
N GLU A 131 17.25 1.60 4.54
CA GLU A 131 17.70 1.67 5.93
C GLU A 131 18.27 0.36 6.44
N THR A 132 17.87 -0.77 5.87
CA THR A 132 18.27 -2.08 6.35
C THR A 132 18.30 -3.06 5.20
N ASN A 133 18.78 -4.30 5.49
CA ASN A 133 18.71 -5.39 4.53
C ASN A 133 17.28 -5.67 4.11
N MET A 134 16.32 -5.44 5.00
CA MET A 134 14.92 -5.65 4.68
C MET A 134 14.44 -4.68 3.61
N ALA A 135 14.80 -3.41 3.71
CA ALA A 135 14.44 -2.42 2.70
C ALA A 135 15.07 -2.75 1.36
N VAL A 136 16.30 -3.21 1.38
CA VAL A 136 16.99 -3.66 0.16
C VAL A 136 16.28 -4.85 -0.45
N SER A 137 15.87 -5.82 0.38
CA SER A 137 15.13 -7.00 -0.09
C SER A 137 13.81 -6.62 -0.72
N TYR A 138 13.10 -5.71 -0.11
CA TYR A 138 11.86 -5.17 -0.67
C TYR A 138 12.09 -4.61 -2.06
N THR A 139 13.06 -3.72 -2.17
CA THR A 139 13.40 -3.09 -3.44
C THR A 139 13.75 -4.12 -4.48
N HIS A 140 14.52 -5.12 -4.08
CA HIS A 140 14.93 -6.19 -4.97
C HIS A 140 13.74 -7.00 -5.48
N LEU A 141 12.82 -7.33 -4.61
CA LEU A 141 11.63 -8.10 -4.98
C LEU A 141 10.74 -7.36 -5.97
N THR A 142 10.72 -6.05 -5.92
CA THR A 142 9.85 -5.25 -6.78
C THR A 142 10.50 -4.78 -8.08
N LEU A 143 11.81 -4.90 -8.19
CA LEU A 143 12.54 -4.40 -9.36
C LEU A 143 11.99 -4.83 -10.71
N PRO A 144 11.63 -6.12 -10.91
CA PRO A 144 11.18 -6.53 -12.23
C PRO A 144 9.95 -5.81 -12.73
N THR A 145 9.11 -5.31 -11.84
CA THR A 145 7.84 -4.68 -12.21
C THR A 145 7.90 -3.17 -12.22
N THR A 146 8.98 -2.57 -11.72
CA THR A 146 8.99 -1.13 -11.46
C THR A 146 10.12 -0.38 -12.11
N SER A 147 11.00 -1.08 -12.78
CA SER A 147 12.27 -0.50 -13.19
C SER A 147 12.17 0.68 -14.15
N ARG A 148 11.05 0.86 -14.84
CA ARG A 148 10.97 1.90 -15.87
C ARG A 148 10.19 3.12 -15.45
N VAL A 149 9.82 3.20 -14.25
CA VAL A 149 9.07 4.37 -13.77
C VAL A 149 9.99 5.33 -13.02
#